data_f64e8404d0815ea864dd7869c7bbd7b8
#
_entry.id   f64e8404d0815ea864dd7869c7bbd7b8
#
_cell.length_a   1.000
_cell.length_b   1.000
_cell.length_c   1.000
_cell.angle_alpha   90.00
_cell.angle_beta   90.00
_cell.angle_gamma   90.00
#
_symmetry.space_group_name_H-M   'P 1'
#
loop_
_entity.id
_entity.type
_entity.pdbx_description
1 polymer ?
#
loop_
_entity_poly.entity_id
_entity_poly.type
_entity_poly.pdbx_seq_one_letter_code
_entity_poly.pdbx_strand_id
1 'polypeptide(L)'
;MVLPALRYLAVVLALIAACPVVAVAQDAAPSDAGTPPTKGGARSGGSPLPAAAELHKLPPDSTTKQVLDLPGRTLAFTATAGSIRLFDDKGEPQADIAYTAYQLDGADRATRPVTFLFNGGPGAASAWLRLGNNGPWRLDINADRVTPSAAPDLKPNAETWLDFTDLVFIDPVGTGFSRFVATGDDVRKRFFSVDGDVAANAVTIRRWLEKHGRLLSPKYVAAESYGGIRGPKLVRHLQTREGIGVKGLILISPVLDFREYSGSSILQYVSSLPTFAAVARAQKGGVTRADMDDVERYARGDFLLDLMKGEADTEATNRLADKVASLTGIDQTTSRRLGGRFDIAEFRREFDRRDGKVTGRYDASVTGYDPFPDSSFHHFGDPSGDPLVAPLTSAAIDLVSRKLNWQPDGSYELLNGGVERAWDFGRGLSPLESITELRQILALDTKLRVLVAHGLFDLAAPYFGSKILLDQLPQTFASPERLKFVVYPGGHMFYSRDAARKAFRAEVEALMK
;
A
#
# COMPACT_ATOMS: atom_id res chain seq x y z
N MET A 1 -11.22 1.07 -70.09
CA MET A 1 -9.79 0.76 -69.85
C MET A 1 -9.62 0.59 -68.33
N VAL A 2 -9.41 -0.67 -67.93
CA VAL A 2 -9.53 -1.19 -66.55
C VAL A 2 -8.14 -1.48 -66.06
N LEU A 3 -7.94 -1.18 -64.71
CA LEU A 3 -6.82 -1.67 -63.82
C LEU A 3 -5.43 -0.94 -63.96
N PRO A 4 -4.68 -0.76 -62.83
CA PRO A 4 -4.60 -1.63 -61.64
C PRO A 4 -4.64 -0.88 -60.28
N ALA A 5 -5.41 -1.40 -59.37
CA ALA A 5 -5.35 -1.07 -57.95
C ALA A 5 -5.46 -2.36 -57.13
N LEU A 6 -4.47 -3.23 -57.18
CA LEU A 6 -4.41 -4.44 -56.37
C LEU A 6 -2.96 -4.91 -56.17
N ARG A 7 -2.14 -4.12 -55.48
CA ARG A 7 -0.75 -4.57 -55.10
C ARG A 7 -0.19 -3.88 -53.84
N TYR A 8 -1.02 -3.34 -52.93
CA TYR A 8 -0.53 -2.74 -51.67
C TYR A 8 -1.22 -3.29 -50.40
N LEU A 9 -1.76 -4.50 -50.44
CA LEU A 9 -2.43 -5.10 -49.27
C LEU A 9 -1.74 -6.37 -48.75
N ALA A 10 -0.47 -6.57 -49.02
CA ALA A 10 0.25 -7.80 -48.60
C ALA A 10 1.55 -7.56 -47.81
N VAL A 11 1.85 -6.34 -47.33
CA VAL A 11 3.10 -6.05 -46.61
C VAL A 11 2.87 -5.51 -45.18
N VAL A 12 1.64 -5.35 -44.72
CA VAL A 12 1.35 -4.81 -43.38
C VAL A 12 1.03 -5.90 -42.32
N LEU A 13 1.06 -7.17 -42.66
CA LEU A 13 0.68 -8.27 -41.73
C LEU A 13 1.84 -9.15 -41.24
N ALA A 14 3.10 -8.70 -41.32
CA ALA A 14 4.26 -9.51 -40.91
C ALA A 14 5.24 -8.80 -39.94
N LEU A 15 4.79 -7.81 -39.15
CA LEU A 15 5.66 -7.09 -38.18
C LEU A 15 5.01 -6.92 -36.80
N ILE A 16 4.14 -7.85 -36.39
CA ILE A 16 3.65 -7.93 -34.99
C ILE A 16 4.03 -9.29 -34.44
N ALA A 17 5.31 -9.55 -34.29
CA ALA A 17 5.81 -10.64 -33.44
C ALA A 17 7.27 -10.32 -33.09
N ALA A 18 7.50 -9.73 -31.97
CA ALA A 18 8.68 -9.71 -31.09
C ALA A 18 8.94 -8.30 -30.52
N CYS A 19 8.11 -7.86 -29.58
CA CYS A 19 8.61 -6.96 -28.55
C CYS A 19 8.82 -7.80 -27.30
N PRO A 20 10.03 -7.89 -26.74
CA PRO A 20 10.23 -8.45 -25.43
C PRO A 20 9.56 -7.50 -24.42
N VAL A 21 8.63 -8.05 -23.64
CA VAL A 21 8.09 -7.39 -22.45
C VAL A 21 9.28 -7.24 -21.50
N VAL A 22 9.81 -6.04 -21.38
CA VAL A 22 10.70 -5.69 -20.27
C VAL A 22 9.85 -5.64 -19.03
N ALA A 23 9.88 -6.71 -18.26
CA ALA A 23 9.35 -6.71 -16.90
C ALA A 23 10.17 -5.71 -16.09
N VAL A 24 9.52 -4.65 -15.62
CA VAL A 24 10.10 -3.76 -14.62
C VAL A 24 10.30 -4.60 -13.36
N ALA A 25 11.55 -4.94 -13.07
CA ALA A 25 11.92 -5.61 -11.84
C ALA A 25 11.71 -4.62 -10.69
N GLN A 26 10.64 -4.81 -9.94
CA GLN A 26 10.58 -4.30 -8.58
C GLN A 26 11.51 -5.16 -7.74
N ASP A 27 12.38 -4.52 -6.95
CA ASP A 27 13.34 -5.19 -6.08
C ASP A 27 12.63 -6.19 -5.14
N ALA A 28 12.67 -7.47 -5.52
CA ALA A 28 12.29 -8.56 -4.64
C ALA A 28 13.48 -8.89 -3.75
N ALA A 29 13.24 -9.14 -2.48
CA ALA A 29 14.22 -9.63 -1.55
C ALA A 29 14.96 -10.87 -2.12
N PRO A 30 16.28 -11.02 -1.88
CA PRO A 30 17.05 -12.11 -2.46
C PRO A 30 16.60 -13.45 -1.90
N SER A 31 16.15 -14.35 -2.77
CA SER A 31 16.12 -15.77 -2.48
C SER A 31 17.51 -16.36 -2.73
N ASP A 32 17.96 -17.23 -1.84
CA ASP A 32 19.24 -17.91 -1.77
C ASP A 32 19.91 -18.24 -3.11
N ALA A 33 21.21 -17.89 -3.20
CA ALA A 33 22.10 -18.24 -4.27
C ALA A 33 22.37 -19.75 -4.28
N GLY A 34 21.71 -20.47 -5.19
CA GLY A 34 22.02 -21.87 -5.48
C GLY A 34 23.24 -21.99 -6.38
N THR A 35 24.15 -22.87 -6.00
CA THR A 35 25.35 -23.33 -6.70
C THR A 35 25.08 -23.76 -8.14
N PRO A 36 26.02 -23.58 -9.11
CA PRO A 36 25.81 -23.93 -10.52
C PRO A 36 25.66 -25.46 -10.71
N PRO A 37 24.82 -25.91 -11.64
CA PRO A 37 24.51 -27.32 -11.81
C PRO A 37 25.64 -28.05 -12.54
N THR A 38 26.17 -29.10 -11.92
CA THR A 38 26.91 -30.17 -12.59
C THR A 38 25.95 -31.04 -13.39
N LYS A 39 26.28 -31.27 -14.67
CA LYS A 39 25.56 -32.19 -15.55
C LYS A 39 25.57 -33.62 -14.99
N GLY A 40 24.42 -34.22 -14.83
CA GLY A 40 24.28 -35.65 -14.54
C GLY A 40 22.85 -36.10 -14.30
N GLY A 41 22.26 -36.81 -15.27
CA GLY A 41 21.27 -37.86 -15.07
C GLY A 41 19.82 -37.46 -14.86
N ALA A 42 19.02 -37.70 -15.89
CA ALA A 42 17.57 -37.70 -15.82
C ALA A 42 17.06 -38.62 -14.68
N ARG A 43 16.37 -38.02 -13.70
CA ARG A 43 15.34 -38.67 -12.90
C ARG A 43 14.15 -37.73 -12.79
N SER A 44 13.09 -38.11 -13.46
CA SER A 44 11.73 -37.63 -13.24
C SER A 44 11.34 -37.90 -11.78
N GLY A 45 11.36 -36.87 -11.01
CA GLY A 45 10.92 -36.83 -9.62
C GLY A 45 10.58 -35.39 -9.31
N GLY A 46 9.46 -34.90 -9.85
CA GLY A 46 8.80 -33.75 -9.29
C GLY A 46 8.58 -34.08 -7.82
N SER A 47 9.19 -33.30 -6.90
CA SER A 47 8.72 -33.29 -5.52
C SER A 47 7.21 -33.08 -5.61
N PRO A 48 6.38 -33.97 -5.04
CA PRO A 48 4.97 -33.68 -4.94
C PRO A 48 4.89 -32.30 -4.28
N LEU A 49 4.23 -31.35 -4.94
CA LEU A 49 3.56 -30.29 -4.20
C LEU A 49 2.96 -30.99 -2.99
N PRO A 50 3.18 -30.48 -1.73
CA PRO A 50 2.61 -31.14 -0.56
C PRO A 50 1.19 -31.53 -0.95
N ALA A 51 0.93 -32.83 -0.96
CA ALA A 51 -0.38 -33.40 -1.20
C ALA A 51 -1.31 -32.56 -0.37
N ALA A 52 -2.48 -32.17 -0.87
CA ALA A 52 -3.46 -31.36 -0.17
C ALA A 52 -3.28 -31.51 1.34
N ALA A 53 -2.13 -31.02 1.78
CA ALA A 53 -1.61 -31.19 3.10
C ALA A 53 -2.60 -30.41 3.90
N GLU A 54 -3.59 -31.17 4.32
CA GLU A 54 -4.49 -30.78 5.32
C GLU A 54 -4.71 -29.28 5.22
N LEU A 55 -5.69 -28.91 4.39
CA LEU A 55 -6.16 -27.55 4.32
C LEU A 55 -6.69 -27.25 5.73
N HIS A 56 -5.75 -26.93 6.62
CA HIS A 56 -6.02 -26.69 8.01
C HIS A 56 -7.02 -25.56 8.08
N LYS A 57 -8.25 -25.91 8.46
CA LYS A 57 -9.29 -24.92 8.71
C LYS A 57 -8.77 -23.97 9.78
N LEU A 58 -9.01 -22.68 9.60
CA LEU A 58 -8.82 -21.76 10.71
C LEU A 58 -9.71 -22.18 11.90
N PRO A 59 -9.22 -22.06 13.14
CA PRO A 59 -10.01 -22.41 14.31
C PRO A 59 -11.27 -21.54 14.40
N PRO A 60 -12.28 -21.97 15.17
CA PRO A 60 -13.43 -21.13 15.46
C PRO A 60 -13.01 -19.77 16.01
N ASP A 61 -13.85 -18.75 15.83
CA ASP A 61 -13.60 -17.42 16.38
C ASP A 61 -13.35 -17.49 17.89
N SER A 62 -12.35 -16.79 18.34
CA SER A 62 -12.08 -16.54 19.75
C SER A 62 -12.51 -15.12 20.12
N THR A 63 -13.31 -15.00 21.17
CA THR A 63 -13.80 -13.72 21.67
C THR A 63 -13.38 -13.54 23.13
N THR A 64 -12.68 -12.44 23.40
CA THR A 64 -12.16 -12.12 24.74
C THR A 64 -12.62 -10.74 25.19
N LYS A 65 -12.80 -10.58 26.52
CA LYS A 65 -13.02 -9.26 27.13
C LYS A 65 -11.69 -8.63 27.47
N GLN A 66 -11.54 -7.37 27.12
CA GLN A 66 -10.32 -6.62 27.30
C GLN A 66 -10.60 -5.29 28.00
N VAL A 67 -9.63 -4.83 28.78
CA VAL A 67 -9.61 -3.50 29.38
C VAL A 67 -8.29 -2.85 29.01
N LEU A 68 -8.35 -1.61 28.60
CA LEU A 68 -7.18 -0.82 28.20
C LEU A 68 -7.16 0.50 28.96
N ASP A 69 -6.19 0.64 29.86
CA ASP A 69 -5.96 1.88 30.58
C ASP A 69 -5.10 2.82 29.75
N LEU A 70 -5.63 4.00 29.49
CA LEU A 70 -5.00 5.05 28.69
C LEU A 70 -4.95 6.36 29.51
N PRO A 71 -4.08 7.29 29.17
CA PRO A 71 -4.06 8.61 29.83
C PRO A 71 -5.44 9.27 29.80
N GLY A 72 -6.00 9.47 30.99
CA GLY A 72 -7.32 10.12 31.18
C GLY A 72 -8.56 9.30 30.84
N ARG A 73 -8.43 8.02 30.46
CA ARG A 73 -9.59 7.14 30.17
C ARG A 73 -9.26 5.65 30.21
N THR A 74 -10.28 4.86 30.47
CA THR A 74 -10.21 3.39 30.37
C THR A 74 -11.23 2.90 29.32
N LEU A 75 -10.82 2.02 28.43
CA LEU A 75 -11.68 1.41 27.42
C LEU A 75 -11.92 -0.07 27.77
N ALA A 76 -13.17 -0.42 28.02
CA ALA A 76 -13.62 -1.81 28.09
C ALA A 76 -14.17 -2.22 26.72
N PHE A 77 -13.68 -3.31 26.15
CA PHE A 77 -14.09 -3.75 24.81
C PHE A 77 -14.01 -5.26 24.64
N THR A 78 -14.73 -5.72 23.64
CA THR A 78 -14.67 -7.10 23.18
C THR A 78 -13.73 -7.20 22.00
N ALA A 79 -12.73 -8.08 22.09
CA ALA A 79 -11.82 -8.39 20.99
C ALA A 79 -12.14 -9.77 20.42
N THR A 80 -12.30 -9.88 19.11
CA THR A 80 -12.55 -11.13 18.40
C THR A 80 -11.49 -11.35 17.33
N ALA A 81 -10.81 -12.49 17.40
CA ALA A 81 -9.99 -13.00 16.30
C ALA A 81 -10.71 -14.20 15.68
N GLY A 82 -10.79 -14.25 14.35
CA GLY A 82 -11.57 -15.29 13.70
C GLY A 82 -11.46 -15.23 12.18
N SER A 83 -12.38 -15.92 11.49
CA SER A 83 -12.39 -15.96 10.04
C SER A 83 -13.78 -15.91 9.41
N ILE A 84 -13.82 -15.48 8.16
CA ILE A 84 -14.98 -15.54 7.27
C ILE A 84 -14.63 -16.45 6.11
N ARG A 85 -15.39 -17.53 5.92
CA ARG A 85 -15.23 -18.45 4.79
C ARG A 85 -15.91 -17.89 3.56
N LEU A 86 -15.19 -17.91 2.44
CA LEU A 86 -15.70 -17.57 1.13
C LEU A 86 -16.00 -18.83 0.33
N PHE A 87 -17.01 -18.73 -0.54
CA PHE A 87 -17.49 -19.83 -1.38
C PHE A 87 -17.56 -19.35 -2.83
N ASP A 88 -17.51 -20.30 -3.75
CA ASP A 88 -17.83 -20.04 -5.16
C ASP A 88 -19.36 -20.09 -5.40
N ASP A 89 -19.75 -19.90 -6.67
CA ASP A 89 -21.16 -19.90 -7.10
C ASP A 89 -21.85 -21.26 -6.94
N LYS A 90 -21.07 -22.35 -6.75
CA LYS A 90 -21.57 -23.69 -6.49
C LYS A 90 -21.72 -23.99 -5.00
N GLY A 91 -21.30 -23.05 -4.15
CA GLY A 91 -21.27 -23.23 -2.70
C GLY A 91 -20.05 -23.99 -2.18
N GLU A 92 -19.02 -24.20 -3.01
CA GLU A 92 -17.79 -24.86 -2.59
C GLU A 92 -16.85 -23.88 -1.88
N PRO A 93 -16.26 -24.27 -0.73
CA PRO A 93 -15.34 -23.42 0.02
C PRO A 93 -14.09 -23.06 -0.81
N GLN A 94 -13.69 -21.79 -0.82
CA GLN A 94 -12.55 -21.31 -1.60
C GLN A 94 -11.41 -20.77 -0.73
N ALA A 95 -11.73 -19.94 0.26
CA ALA A 95 -10.76 -19.31 1.14
C ALA A 95 -11.35 -19.00 2.52
N ASP A 96 -10.49 -18.96 3.53
CA ASP A 96 -10.79 -18.42 4.87
C ASP A 96 -10.07 -17.07 5.00
N ILE A 97 -10.82 -16.01 5.26
CA ILE A 97 -10.32 -14.66 5.47
C ILE A 97 -10.23 -14.38 6.95
N ALA A 98 -9.02 -14.28 7.47
CA ALA A 98 -8.77 -13.95 8.85
C ALA A 98 -9.07 -12.47 9.15
N TYR A 99 -9.61 -12.21 10.32
CA TYR A 99 -9.85 -10.85 10.80
C TYR A 99 -9.57 -10.72 12.29
N THR A 100 -9.28 -9.49 12.71
CA THR A 100 -9.26 -9.11 14.14
C THR A 100 -10.18 -7.92 14.33
N ALA A 101 -11.18 -8.05 15.19
CA ALA A 101 -12.16 -7.00 15.48
C ALA A 101 -12.07 -6.54 16.94
N TYR A 102 -12.24 -5.23 17.15
CA TYR A 102 -12.33 -4.61 18.48
C TYR A 102 -13.61 -3.79 18.55
N GLN A 103 -14.49 -4.12 19.49
CA GLN A 103 -15.80 -3.51 19.66
C GLN A 103 -15.94 -2.95 21.07
N LEU A 104 -16.17 -1.65 21.21
CA LEU A 104 -16.32 -0.99 22.50
C LEU A 104 -17.57 -1.52 23.23
N ASP A 105 -17.43 -1.91 24.49
CA ASP A 105 -18.53 -2.41 25.30
C ASP A 105 -19.49 -1.27 25.69
N GLY A 106 -20.76 -1.60 25.83
CA GLY A 106 -21.79 -0.67 26.25
C GLY A 106 -22.27 0.35 25.20
N ALA A 107 -21.65 0.35 24.01
CA ALA A 107 -22.05 1.25 22.91
C ALA A 107 -23.24 0.66 22.13
N ASP A 108 -24.14 1.55 21.66
CA ASP A 108 -25.22 1.15 20.78
C ASP A 108 -24.69 0.75 19.40
N ARG A 109 -24.89 -0.50 19.03
CA ARG A 109 -24.39 -1.06 17.76
C ARG A 109 -25.01 -0.43 16.53
N ALA A 110 -26.21 0.11 16.60
CA ALA A 110 -26.89 0.71 15.45
C ALA A 110 -26.29 2.06 15.07
N THR A 111 -25.88 2.85 16.06
CA THR A 111 -25.38 4.22 15.85
C THR A 111 -23.86 4.31 15.88
N ARG A 112 -23.18 3.38 16.56
CA ARG A 112 -21.73 3.38 16.64
C ARG A 112 -21.08 3.02 15.29
N PRO A 113 -20.14 3.84 14.78
CA PRO A 113 -19.42 3.54 13.56
C PRO A 113 -18.63 2.22 13.61
N VAL A 114 -18.45 1.59 12.46
CA VAL A 114 -17.52 0.48 12.26
C VAL A 114 -16.59 0.80 11.09
N THR A 115 -15.29 0.63 11.30
CA THR A 115 -14.25 0.87 10.29
C THR A 115 -13.60 -0.46 9.91
N PHE A 116 -13.60 -0.76 8.60
CA PHE A 116 -12.86 -1.87 8.01
C PHE A 116 -11.51 -1.39 7.51
N LEU A 117 -10.44 -2.07 7.92
CA LEU A 117 -9.07 -1.60 7.73
C LEU A 117 -8.25 -2.63 6.96
N PHE A 118 -7.48 -2.14 5.97
CA PHE A 118 -6.66 -2.94 5.08
C PHE A 118 -5.28 -2.30 4.88
N ASN A 119 -4.23 -3.11 4.97
CA ASN A 119 -2.96 -2.74 4.36
C ASN A 119 -2.93 -3.11 2.87
N GLY A 120 -1.91 -2.64 2.16
CA GLY A 120 -1.77 -2.77 0.72
C GLY A 120 -0.97 -3.99 0.26
N GLY A 121 0.16 -3.73 -0.32
CA GLY A 121 1.01 -4.67 -1.05
C GLY A 121 0.78 -4.53 -2.57
N PRO A 122 0.03 -5.41 -3.25
CA PRO A 122 -0.76 -6.53 -2.72
C PRO A 122 0.08 -7.57 -1.97
N GLY A 123 -0.51 -8.20 -0.95
CA GLY A 123 0.19 -9.20 -0.16
C GLY A 123 0.56 -8.78 1.28
N ALA A 124 0.15 -7.58 1.73
CA ALA A 124 0.39 -7.12 3.10
C ALA A 124 -0.79 -7.43 4.03
N ALA A 125 -0.48 -7.98 5.20
CA ALA A 125 -1.43 -8.16 6.29
C ALA A 125 -1.75 -6.84 7.00
N SER A 126 -2.94 -6.72 7.56
CA SER A 126 -3.41 -5.50 8.24
C SER A 126 -2.72 -5.22 9.60
N ALA A 127 -1.72 -6.02 9.97
CA ALA A 127 -0.95 -5.84 11.18
C ALA A 127 -0.17 -4.50 11.21
N TRP A 128 0.25 -3.97 10.07
CA TRP A 128 0.92 -2.68 10.00
C TRP A 128 0.05 -1.55 10.55
N LEU A 129 -1.18 -1.44 10.10
CA LEU A 129 -2.15 -0.49 10.64
C LEU A 129 -2.58 -0.87 12.07
N ARG A 130 -2.86 -2.16 12.32
CA ARG A 130 -3.34 -2.62 13.61
C ARG A 130 -2.35 -2.34 14.75
N LEU A 131 -1.06 -2.63 14.53
CA LEU A 131 -0.02 -2.50 15.54
C LEU A 131 0.80 -1.22 15.43
N GLY A 132 0.79 -0.57 14.28
CA GLY A 132 1.56 0.66 14.06
C GLY A 132 0.75 1.94 14.24
N ASN A 133 -0.57 1.91 14.01
CA ASN A 133 -1.39 3.12 13.95
C ASN A 133 -2.56 3.10 14.94
N ASN A 134 -3.61 2.36 14.67
CA ASN A 134 -4.95 2.66 15.18
C ASN A 134 -5.59 1.57 16.05
N GLY A 135 -4.96 0.39 16.19
CA GLY A 135 -5.42 -0.64 17.11
C GLY A 135 -5.29 -0.25 18.59
N PRO A 136 -5.88 -1.03 19.50
CA PRO A 136 -5.83 -0.77 20.94
C PRO A 136 -4.40 -0.85 21.51
N TRP A 137 -3.58 -1.72 20.95
CA TRP A 137 -2.16 -1.86 21.30
C TRP A 137 -1.32 -1.52 20.10
N ARG A 138 -0.16 -0.94 20.35
CA ARG A 138 0.80 -0.61 19.31
C ARG A 138 2.21 -1.07 19.63
N LEU A 139 2.97 -1.30 18.58
CA LEU A 139 4.41 -1.44 18.57
C LEU A 139 5.04 -0.11 18.13
N ASP A 140 6.22 0.21 18.63
CA ASP A 140 7.02 1.26 18.02
C ASP A 140 7.53 0.75 16.66
N ILE A 141 7.11 1.41 15.59
CA ILE A 141 7.49 1.09 14.20
C ILE A 141 8.35 2.21 13.58
N ASN A 142 9.00 3.00 14.41
CA ASN A 142 9.99 3.95 13.91
C ASN A 142 11.29 3.20 13.60
N ALA A 143 11.60 3.02 12.32
CA ALA A 143 12.77 2.28 11.86
C ALA A 143 14.12 2.82 12.38
N ASP A 144 14.19 4.10 12.76
CA ASP A 144 15.39 4.67 13.42
C ASP A 144 15.66 4.06 14.81
N ARG A 145 14.67 3.42 15.43
CA ARG A 145 14.71 2.92 16.80
C ARG A 145 14.53 1.41 16.92
N VAL A 146 14.14 0.76 15.84
CA VAL A 146 13.81 -0.67 15.83
C VAL A 146 14.85 -1.44 15.02
N THR A 147 15.30 -2.56 15.57
CA THR A 147 16.18 -3.50 14.87
C THR A 147 15.47 -4.85 14.73
N PRO A 148 15.83 -5.69 13.75
CA PRO A 148 15.21 -7.01 13.57
C PRO A 148 15.30 -7.92 14.80
N SER A 149 16.31 -7.73 15.64
CA SER A 149 16.53 -8.48 16.88
C SER A 149 15.83 -7.89 18.11
N ALA A 150 15.14 -6.73 17.96
CA ALA A 150 14.44 -6.12 19.08
C ALA A 150 13.25 -7.00 19.50
N ALA A 151 13.11 -7.22 20.81
CA ALA A 151 11.92 -7.87 21.34
C ALA A 151 10.71 -6.94 21.13
N PRO A 152 9.59 -7.46 20.58
CA PRO A 152 8.40 -6.65 20.40
C PRO A 152 7.80 -6.26 21.75
N ASP A 153 7.61 -4.94 21.97
CA ASP A 153 7.03 -4.37 23.17
C ASP A 153 5.69 -3.72 22.83
N LEU A 154 4.62 -4.49 22.98
CA LEU A 154 3.25 -4.01 22.74
C LEU A 154 2.76 -3.15 23.90
N LYS A 155 2.52 -1.88 23.63
CA LYS A 155 2.03 -0.88 24.59
C LYS A 155 0.58 -0.49 24.31
N PRO A 156 -0.18 -0.05 25.34
CA PRO A 156 -1.44 0.64 25.14
C PRO A 156 -1.28 1.81 24.15
N ASN A 157 -2.20 1.92 23.21
CA ASN A 157 -2.19 2.97 22.18
C ASN A 157 -3.09 4.13 22.54
N ALA A 158 -2.52 5.23 23.00
CA ALA A 158 -3.28 6.44 23.36
C ALA A 158 -4.02 7.04 22.15
N GLU A 159 -3.52 6.81 20.93
CA GLU A 159 -4.11 7.27 19.67
C GLU A 159 -5.00 6.24 18.98
N THR A 160 -5.45 5.19 19.70
CA THR A 160 -6.40 4.21 19.14
C THR A 160 -7.67 4.89 18.62
N TRP A 161 -8.22 4.38 17.53
CA TRP A 161 -9.49 4.86 16.99
C TRP A 161 -10.70 4.21 17.68
N LEU A 162 -10.46 3.25 18.59
CA LEU A 162 -11.53 2.57 19.32
C LEU A 162 -12.37 3.53 20.17
N ASP A 163 -11.91 4.74 20.44
CA ASP A 163 -12.72 5.77 21.12
C ASP A 163 -14.00 6.15 20.35
N PHE A 164 -13.91 6.22 19.02
CA PHE A 164 -14.99 6.79 18.18
C PHE A 164 -15.54 5.81 17.12
N THR A 165 -14.88 4.68 16.88
CA THR A 165 -15.33 3.65 15.92
C THR A 165 -14.91 2.26 16.39
N ASP A 166 -15.71 1.24 16.11
CA ASP A 166 -15.24 -0.13 16.21
C ASP A 166 -14.31 -0.44 15.05
N LEU A 167 -13.34 -1.33 15.25
CA LEU A 167 -12.27 -1.61 14.31
C LEU A 167 -12.34 -3.06 13.83
N VAL A 168 -12.25 -3.27 12.53
CA VAL A 168 -12.17 -4.59 11.91
C VAL A 168 -11.00 -4.62 10.94
N PHE A 169 -9.91 -5.25 11.36
CA PHE A 169 -8.73 -5.46 10.54
C PHE A 169 -8.89 -6.76 9.77
N ILE A 170 -8.88 -6.67 8.45
CA ILE A 170 -9.04 -7.81 7.55
C ILE A 170 -7.70 -8.09 6.88
N ASP A 171 -7.26 -9.34 6.92
CA ASP A 171 -6.12 -9.81 6.17
C ASP A 171 -6.63 -10.39 4.84
N PRO A 172 -6.37 -9.76 3.68
CA PRO A 172 -6.76 -10.31 2.38
C PRO A 172 -6.19 -11.72 2.13
N VAL A 173 -6.74 -12.45 1.16
CA VAL A 173 -6.30 -13.83 0.86
C VAL A 173 -4.79 -13.90 0.64
N GLY A 174 -4.14 -14.85 1.30
CA GLY A 174 -2.68 -15.06 1.21
C GLY A 174 -1.87 -14.13 2.10
N THR A 175 -2.50 -13.37 3.01
CA THR A 175 -1.84 -12.52 3.99
C THR A 175 -2.26 -12.85 5.41
N GLY A 176 -1.46 -12.49 6.39
CA GLY A 176 -1.73 -12.82 7.79
C GLY A 176 -1.94 -14.33 7.97
N PHE A 177 -3.04 -14.72 8.56
CA PHE A 177 -3.48 -16.11 8.65
C PHE A 177 -4.50 -16.49 7.58
N SER A 178 -4.90 -15.57 6.69
CA SER A 178 -5.83 -15.86 5.59
C SER A 178 -5.24 -16.84 4.59
N ARG A 179 -6.03 -17.84 4.18
CA ARG A 179 -5.55 -18.93 3.36
C ARG A 179 -6.58 -19.45 2.39
N PHE A 180 -6.10 -20.11 1.34
CA PHE A 180 -6.96 -20.92 0.48
C PHE A 180 -7.42 -22.19 1.22
N VAL A 181 -8.66 -22.61 0.96
CA VAL A 181 -9.20 -23.92 1.35
C VAL A 181 -9.52 -24.79 0.16
N ALA A 182 -9.49 -24.21 -1.04
CA ALA A 182 -9.51 -24.92 -2.31
C ALA A 182 -8.12 -24.94 -2.94
N THR A 183 -7.85 -25.94 -3.78
CA THR A 183 -6.57 -26.10 -4.48
C THR A 183 -6.74 -25.77 -5.97
N GLY A 184 -5.63 -25.43 -6.62
CA GLY A 184 -5.55 -25.21 -8.05
C GLY A 184 -5.23 -23.75 -8.43
N ASP A 185 -4.62 -23.60 -9.60
CA ASP A 185 -4.20 -22.28 -10.10
C ASP A 185 -5.37 -21.34 -10.39
N ASP A 186 -6.52 -21.88 -10.77
CA ASP A 186 -7.71 -21.07 -11.05
C ASP A 186 -8.28 -20.41 -9.80
N VAL A 187 -8.14 -21.07 -8.63
CA VAL A 187 -8.52 -20.47 -7.35
C VAL A 187 -7.61 -19.29 -7.04
N ARG A 188 -6.28 -19.47 -7.18
CA ARG A 188 -5.30 -18.37 -6.97
C ARG A 188 -5.55 -17.20 -7.91
N LYS A 189 -5.72 -17.45 -9.22
CA LYS A 189 -6.00 -16.43 -10.22
C LYS A 189 -7.27 -15.63 -9.92
N ARG A 190 -8.28 -16.28 -9.36
CA ARG A 190 -9.53 -15.61 -8.96
C ARG A 190 -9.29 -14.56 -7.89
N PHE A 191 -8.47 -14.85 -6.87
CA PHE A 191 -8.25 -13.97 -5.72
C PHE A 191 -7.06 -13.03 -5.93
N PHE A 192 -6.02 -13.45 -6.65
CA PHE A 192 -4.83 -12.64 -6.89
C PHE A 192 -5.01 -11.76 -8.13
N SER A 193 -6.06 -10.98 -8.11
CA SER A 193 -6.39 -9.97 -9.12
C SER A 193 -7.12 -8.81 -8.46
N VAL A 194 -7.14 -7.66 -9.11
CA VAL A 194 -7.82 -6.46 -8.59
C VAL A 194 -9.29 -6.72 -8.33
N ASP A 195 -9.99 -7.28 -9.31
CA ASP A 195 -11.43 -7.53 -9.18
C ASP A 195 -11.75 -8.63 -8.17
N GLY A 196 -10.93 -9.68 -8.14
CA GLY A 196 -11.07 -10.77 -7.18
C GLY A 196 -10.83 -10.35 -5.74
N ASP A 197 -9.81 -9.53 -5.51
CA ASP A 197 -9.51 -8.93 -4.21
C ASP A 197 -10.67 -8.04 -3.72
N VAL A 198 -11.17 -7.16 -4.60
CA VAL A 198 -12.31 -6.28 -4.30
C VAL A 198 -13.56 -7.09 -3.95
N ALA A 199 -13.91 -8.08 -4.77
CA ALA A 199 -15.08 -8.93 -4.55
C ALA A 199 -14.96 -9.75 -3.26
N ALA A 200 -13.81 -10.37 -3.01
CA ALA A 200 -13.55 -11.15 -1.80
C ALA A 200 -13.69 -10.31 -0.52
N ASN A 201 -13.08 -9.13 -0.50
CA ASN A 201 -13.16 -8.24 0.64
C ASN A 201 -14.57 -7.64 0.83
N ALA A 202 -15.32 -7.37 -0.25
CA ALA A 202 -16.71 -6.90 -0.16
C ALA A 202 -17.61 -7.97 0.46
N VAL A 203 -17.53 -9.22 0.00
CA VAL A 203 -18.27 -10.35 0.59
C VAL A 203 -17.86 -10.57 2.06
N THR A 204 -16.56 -10.44 2.37
CA THR A 204 -16.07 -10.56 3.75
C THR A 204 -16.70 -9.51 4.65
N ILE A 205 -16.72 -8.25 4.23
CA ILE A 205 -17.37 -7.14 4.97
C ILE A 205 -18.85 -7.43 5.18
N ARG A 206 -19.59 -7.80 4.13
CA ARG A 206 -21.02 -8.10 4.23
C ARG A 206 -21.28 -9.22 5.22
N ARG A 207 -20.59 -10.35 5.12
CA ARG A 207 -20.75 -11.48 6.05
C ARG A 207 -20.35 -11.14 7.47
N TRP A 208 -19.32 -10.32 7.66
CA TRP A 208 -18.95 -9.83 8.98
C TRP A 208 -20.06 -8.97 9.58
N LEU A 209 -20.64 -8.03 8.80
CA LEU A 209 -21.75 -7.18 9.24
C LEU A 209 -22.99 -8.00 9.62
N GLU A 210 -23.33 -9.01 8.83
CA GLU A 210 -24.43 -9.95 9.11
C GLU A 210 -24.18 -10.74 10.40
N LYS A 211 -22.98 -11.36 10.50
CA LYS A 211 -22.58 -12.20 11.65
C LYS A 211 -22.60 -11.44 12.97
N HIS A 212 -22.23 -10.16 12.95
CA HIS A 212 -22.14 -9.32 14.16
C HIS A 212 -23.33 -8.37 14.35
N GLY A 213 -24.35 -8.42 13.51
CA GLY A 213 -25.55 -7.58 13.62
C GLY A 213 -25.26 -6.09 13.42
N ARG A 214 -24.37 -5.75 12.46
CA ARG A 214 -23.87 -4.38 12.24
C ARG A 214 -24.31 -3.77 10.90
N LEU A 215 -25.30 -4.34 10.22
CA LEU A 215 -25.78 -3.83 8.93
C LEU A 215 -26.29 -2.38 8.99
N LEU A 216 -26.85 -1.96 10.12
CA LEU A 216 -27.37 -0.60 10.31
C LEU A 216 -26.30 0.41 10.77
N SER A 217 -25.15 -0.05 11.27
CA SER A 217 -24.05 0.84 11.72
C SER A 217 -23.55 1.75 10.60
N PRO A 218 -23.11 2.98 10.88
CA PRO A 218 -22.32 3.77 9.93
C PRO A 218 -21.01 3.05 9.60
N LYS A 219 -20.70 2.84 8.32
CA LYS A 219 -19.53 2.09 7.88
C LYS A 219 -18.49 3.02 7.27
N TYR A 220 -17.23 2.73 7.59
CA TYR A 220 -16.06 3.41 7.05
C TYR A 220 -15.06 2.38 6.51
N VAL A 221 -14.30 2.76 5.50
CA VAL A 221 -13.20 1.96 4.96
C VAL A 221 -11.92 2.76 5.11
N ALA A 222 -10.88 2.14 5.68
CA ALA A 222 -9.53 2.70 5.76
C ALA A 222 -8.56 1.76 5.03
N ALA A 223 -7.80 2.29 4.07
CA ALA A 223 -6.95 1.48 3.21
C ALA A 223 -5.61 2.17 2.93
N GLU A 224 -4.50 1.42 3.06
CA GLU A 224 -3.14 1.93 2.92
C GLU A 224 -2.48 1.42 1.66
N SER A 225 -1.62 2.24 1.03
CA SER A 225 -0.73 1.86 -0.09
C SER A 225 -1.52 1.40 -1.33
N TYR A 226 -1.37 0.15 -1.78
CA TYR A 226 -2.23 -0.48 -2.77
C TYR A 226 -3.73 -0.37 -2.39
N GLY A 227 -4.02 -0.11 -1.13
CA GLY A 227 -5.35 0.27 -0.67
C GLY A 227 -5.92 1.51 -1.35
N GLY A 228 -5.09 2.34 -1.99
CA GLY A 228 -5.53 3.41 -2.89
C GLY A 228 -6.27 2.90 -4.12
N ILE A 229 -5.86 1.75 -4.67
CA ILE A 229 -6.60 1.04 -5.73
C ILE A 229 -7.80 0.30 -5.14
N ARG A 230 -7.58 -0.47 -4.08
CA ARG A 230 -8.64 -1.28 -3.43
C ARG A 230 -9.77 -0.41 -2.89
N GLY A 231 -9.48 0.65 -2.14
CA GLY A 231 -10.47 1.41 -1.37
C GLY A 231 -11.61 1.98 -2.21
N PRO A 232 -11.36 2.83 -3.23
CA PRO A 232 -12.42 3.37 -4.07
C PRO A 232 -13.23 2.28 -4.80
N LYS A 233 -12.55 1.27 -5.35
CA LYS A 233 -13.20 0.13 -6.03
C LYS A 233 -14.06 -0.69 -5.07
N LEU A 234 -13.57 -0.96 -3.85
CA LEU A 234 -14.30 -1.66 -2.81
C LEU A 234 -15.55 -0.88 -2.36
N VAL A 235 -15.42 0.42 -2.09
CA VAL A 235 -16.58 1.26 -1.73
C VAL A 235 -17.64 1.24 -2.83
N ARG A 236 -17.22 1.39 -4.09
CA ARG A 236 -18.14 1.29 -5.22
C ARG A 236 -18.81 -0.09 -5.28
N HIS A 237 -18.06 -1.16 -5.14
CA HIS A 237 -18.59 -2.53 -5.16
C HIS A 237 -19.58 -2.77 -4.02
N LEU A 238 -19.25 -2.34 -2.79
CA LEU A 238 -20.15 -2.41 -1.64
C LEU A 238 -21.48 -1.69 -1.92
N GLN A 239 -21.43 -0.47 -2.45
CA GLN A 239 -22.63 0.32 -2.73
C GLN A 239 -23.48 -0.24 -3.88
N THR A 240 -22.85 -0.77 -4.95
CA THR A 240 -23.56 -1.13 -6.18
C THR A 240 -23.83 -2.63 -6.35
N ARG A 241 -23.13 -3.50 -5.61
CA ARG A 241 -23.27 -4.96 -5.71
C ARG A 241 -23.73 -5.61 -4.41
N GLU A 242 -23.19 -5.16 -3.27
CA GLU A 242 -23.52 -5.76 -1.97
C GLU A 242 -24.67 -5.02 -1.25
N GLY A 243 -25.15 -3.90 -1.75
CA GLY A 243 -26.19 -3.10 -1.11
C GLY A 243 -25.77 -2.44 0.21
N ILE A 244 -24.46 -2.18 0.39
CA ILE A 244 -23.90 -1.65 1.62
C ILE A 244 -23.40 -0.22 1.42
N GLY A 245 -24.06 0.74 2.08
CA GLY A 245 -23.62 2.14 2.11
C GLY A 245 -22.37 2.34 2.94
N VAL A 246 -21.42 3.12 2.46
CA VAL A 246 -20.20 3.53 3.16
C VAL A 246 -20.21 5.03 3.37
N LYS A 247 -20.05 5.49 4.61
CA LYS A 247 -20.15 6.90 4.99
C LYS A 247 -18.85 7.68 4.79
N GLY A 248 -17.71 6.99 4.84
CA GLY A 248 -16.41 7.63 4.63
C GLY A 248 -15.32 6.66 4.19
N LEU A 249 -14.37 7.19 3.41
CA LEU A 249 -13.19 6.50 2.90
C LEU A 249 -11.93 7.22 3.38
N ILE A 250 -11.02 6.49 4.00
CA ILE A 250 -9.74 6.99 4.51
C ILE A 250 -8.63 6.29 3.73
N LEU A 251 -7.89 7.04 2.93
CA LEU A 251 -6.77 6.56 2.14
C LEU A 251 -5.46 7.03 2.78
N ILE A 252 -4.61 6.07 3.11
CA ILE A 252 -3.35 6.28 3.85
C ILE A 252 -2.21 5.96 2.91
N SER A 253 -1.38 6.96 2.58
CA SER A 253 -0.27 6.84 1.63
C SER A 253 -0.68 6.07 0.35
N PRO A 254 -1.81 6.44 -0.31
CA PRO A 254 -2.39 5.62 -1.36
C PRO A 254 -1.61 5.71 -2.67
N VAL A 255 -1.54 4.59 -3.39
CA VAL A 255 -1.29 4.56 -4.83
C VAL A 255 -2.65 4.67 -5.53
N LEU A 256 -2.86 5.72 -6.31
CA LEU A 256 -4.13 5.95 -7.02
C LEU A 256 -4.06 5.58 -8.50
N ASP A 257 -2.86 5.56 -9.08
CA ASP A 257 -2.62 5.28 -10.50
C ASP A 257 -1.23 4.69 -10.71
N PHE A 258 -1.15 3.47 -11.22
CA PHE A 258 0.12 2.80 -11.47
C PHE A 258 0.90 3.37 -12.68
N ARG A 259 0.30 4.22 -13.51
CA ARG A 259 1.02 4.92 -14.58
C ARG A 259 2.13 5.84 -14.06
N GLU A 260 2.02 6.30 -12.82
CA GLU A 260 3.05 7.10 -12.16
C GLU A 260 4.37 6.34 -11.97
N TYR A 261 4.32 5.01 -11.99
CA TYR A 261 5.49 4.14 -11.77
C TYR A 261 5.99 3.50 -13.06
N SER A 262 5.43 3.86 -14.21
CA SER A 262 5.91 3.37 -15.50
C SER A 262 7.20 4.09 -15.90
N GLY A 263 8.28 3.34 -16.14
CA GLY A 263 9.57 3.89 -16.57
C GLY A 263 9.54 4.69 -17.87
N SER A 264 8.45 4.56 -18.65
CA SER A 264 8.22 5.38 -19.86
C SER A 264 7.41 6.67 -19.57
N SER A 265 6.94 6.87 -18.35
CA SER A 265 6.10 8.01 -17.98
C SER A 265 6.93 9.13 -17.36
N ILE A 266 6.84 10.33 -17.92
CA ILE A 266 7.47 11.53 -17.31
C ILE A 266 6.82 11.89 -15.96
N LEU A 267 5.62 11.37 -15.67
CA LEU A 267 4.90 11.64 -14.42
C LEU A 267 5.64 11.12 -13.20
N GLN A 268 6.40 10.02 -13.33
CA GLN A 268 7.22 9.52 -12.21
C GLN A 268 8.21 10.56 -11.69
N TYR A 269 8.84 11.32 -12.59
CA TYR A 269 9.79 12.37 -12.22
C TYR A 269 9.07 13.56 -11.58
N VAL A 270 7.94 13.96 -12.14
CA VAL A 270 7.13 15.08 -11.63
C VAL A 270 6.57 14.78 -10.24
N SER A 271 6.06 13.57 -10.02
CA SER A 271 5.46 13.17 -8.75
C SER A 271 6.50 12.99 -7.64
N SER A 272 7.72 12.54 -7.98
CA SER A 272 8.77 12.24 -7.00
C SER A 272 9.63 13.45 -6.59
N LEU A 273 9.81 14.44 -7.48
CA LEU A 273 10.71 15.56 -7.24
C LEU A 273 10.43 16.33 -5.93
N PRO A 274 9.17 16.65 -5.56
CA PRO A 274 8.90 17.32 -4.29
C PRO A 274 9.33 16.48 -3.07
N THR A 275 9.14 15.17 -3.11
CA THR A 275 9.59 14.27 -2.03
C THR A 275 11.12 14.23 -1.94
N PHE A 276 11.84 14.14 -3.06
CA PHE A 276 13.31 14.20 -3.07
C PHE A 276 13.84 15.49 -2.44
N ALA A 277 13.26 16.63 -2.84
CA ALA A 277 13.63 17.92 -2.28
C ALA A 277 13.27 18.04 -0.79
N ALA A 278 12.15 17.45 -0.35
CA ALA A 278 11.76 17.45 1.06
C ALA A 278 12.78 16.68 1.92
N VAL A 279 13.28 15.53 1.44
CA VAL A 279 14.34 14.77 2.13
C VAL A 279 15.61 15.60 2.28
N ALA A 280 16.05 16.28 1.22
CA ALA A 280 17.21 17.16 1.27
C ALA A 280 17.04 18.35 2.22
N ARG A 281 15.85 18.95 2.27
CA ARG A 281 15.53 20.01 3.21
C ARG A 281 15.49 19.53 4.66
N ALA A 282 14.98 18.32 4.89
CA ALA A 282 14.89 17.72 6.21
C ALA A 282 16.26 17.50 6.87
N GLN A 283 17.33 17.31 6.11
CA GLN A 283 18.70 17.26 6.65
C GLN A 283 19.15 18.60 7.31
N LYS A 284 18.52 19.71 6.92
CA LYS A 284 18.85 21.06 7.41
C LYS A 284 17.93 21.55 8.53
N GLY A 285 16.87 20.80 8.83
CA GLY A 285 15.89 21.15 9.87
C GLY A 285 14.50 20.57 9.58
N GLY A 286 13.55 20.86 10.47
CA GLY A 286 12.16 20.40 10.29
C GLY A 286 11.56 20.98 9.00
N VAL A 287 10.85 20.14 8.24
CA VAL A 287 10.18 20.51 7.01
C VAL A 287 8.73 20.05 7.03
N THR A 288 7.85 20.88 6.50
CA THR A 288 6.42 20.63 6.31
C THR A 288 6.07 20.72 4.84
N ARG A 289 4.85 20.34 4.47
CA ARG A 289 4.40 20.49 3.08
C ARG A 289 4.40 21.94 2.62
N ALA A 290 4.07 22.90 3.48
CA ALA A 290 4.07 24.32 3.11
C ALA A 290 5.45 24.81 2.64
N ASP A 291 6.51 24.23 3.19
CA ASP A 291 7.88 24.52 2.78
C ASP A 291 8.23 23.98 1.38
N MET A 292 7.32 23.22 0.74
CA MET A 292 7.52 22.61 -0.59
C MET A 292 6.81 23.37 -1.72
N ASP A 293 6.11 24.46 -1.46
CA ASP A 293 5.31 25.19 -2.44
C ASP A 293 6.09 25.66 -3.68
N ASP A 294 7.35 26.05 -3.50
CA ASP A 294 8.23 26.42 -4.60
C ASP A 294 8.60 25.23 -5.49
N VAL A 295 8.85 24.06 -4.88
CA VAL A 295 9.19 22.83 -5.60
C VAL A 295 7.96 22.25 -6.30
N GLU A 296 6.79 22.25 -5.64
CA GLU A 296 5.52 21.82 -6.23
C GLU A 296 5.17 22.68 -7.46
N ARG A 297 5.38 24.00 -7.41
CA ARG A 297 5.19 24.90 -8.55
C ARG A 297 6.19 24.62 -9.68
N TYR A 298 7.46 24.44 -9.34
CA TYR A 298 8.48 24.09 -10.32
C TYR A 298 8.17 22.75 -10.99
N ALA A 299 7.77 21.74 -10.23
CA ALA A 299 7.44 20.41 -10.75
C ALA A 299 6.27 20.44 -11.75
N ARG A 300 5.24 21.28 -11.51
CA ARG A 300 4.10 21.46 -12.42
C ARG A 300 4.38 22.40 -13.61
N GLY A 301 5.41 23.21 -13.53
CA GLY A 301 5.76 24.24 -14.51
C GLY A 301 6.99 23.87 -15.33
N ASP A 302 8.09 24.60 -15.10
CA ASP A 302 9.29 24.53 -15.90
C ASP A 302 9.89 23.12 -15.96
N PHE A 303 9.84 22.36 -14.85
CA PHE A 303 10.33 20.98 -14.82
C PHE A 303 9.56 20.09 -15.81
N LEU A 304 8.23 20.11 -15.76
CA LEU A 304 7.40 19.35 -16.69
C LEU A 304 7.62 19.78 -18.15
N LEU A 305 7.70 21.09 -18.40
CA LEU A 305 7.92 21.63 -19.74
C LEU A 305 9.28 21.20 -20.31
N ASP A 306 10.34 21.24 -19.50
CA ASP A 306 11.68 20.81 -19.93
C ASP A 306 11.77 19.29 -20.12
N LEU A 307 11.06 18.48 -19.28
CA LEU A 307 10.92 17.04 -19.52
C LEU A 307 10.25 16.72 -20.86
N MET A 308 9.22 17.48 -21.23
CA MET A 308 8.49 17.29 -22.50
C MET A 308 9.33 17.63 -23.74
N LYS A 309 10.35 18.51 -23.63
CA LYS A 309 11.28 18.80 -24.74
C LYS A 309 12.18 17.59 -25.06
N GLY A 310 12.31 16.65 -24.11
CA GLY A 310 13.09 15.43 -24.27
C GLY A 310 14.60 15.63 -24.10
N GLU A 311 15.34 14.53 -24.15
CA GLU A 311 16.80 14.52 -23.92
C GLU A 311 17.60 15.13 -25.05
N ALA A 312 17.02 15.22 -26.25
CA ALA A 312 17.67 15.85 -27.40
C ALA A 312 17.81 17.38 -27.28
N ASP A 313 16.96 18.02 -26.45
CA ASP A 313 17.13 19.44 -26.10
C ASP A 313 18.17 19.57 -24.99
N THR A 314 19.41 19.84 -25.40
CA THR A 314 20.57 19.96 -24.50
C THR A 314 20.40 21.09 -23.48
N GLU A 315 19.76 22.21 -23.86
CA GLU A 315 19.55 23.33 -22.94
C GLU A 315 18.52 22.97 -21.86
N ALA A 316 17.41 22.33 -22.23
CA ALA A 316 16.42 21.83 -21.30
C ALA A 316 17.03 20.79 -20.34
N THR A 317 17.78 19.84 -20.88
CA THR A 317 18.47 18.80 -20.10
C THR A 317 19.46 19.39 -19.09
N ASN A 318 20.23 20.41 -19.48
CA ASN A 318 21.15 21.09 -18.57
C ASN A 318 20.40 21.84 -17.46
N ARG A 319 19.31 22.57 -17.79
CA ARG A 319 18.48 23.23 -16.78
C ARG A 319 17.88 22.24 -15.79
N LEU A 320 17.34 21.11 -16.27
CA LEU A 320 16.85 20.03 -15.42
C LEU A 320 17.93 19.53 -14.47
N ALA A 321 19.11 19.17 -15.01
CA ALA A 321 20.20 18.62 -14.23
C ALA A 321 20.69 19.58 -13.14
N ASP A 322 20.89 20.84 -13.48
CA ASP A 322 21.37 21.85 -12.54
C ASP A 322 20.33 22.16 -11.44
N LYS A 323 19.06 22.27 -11.83
CA LYS A 323 17.99 22.59 -10.87
C LYS A 323 17.69 21.41 -9.94
N VAL A 324 17.64 20.17 -10.46
CA VAL A 324 17.42 18.98 -9.65
C VAL A 324 18.55 18.76 -8.66
N ALA A 325 19.83 18.89 -9.09
CA ALA A 325 20.97 18.85 -8.17
C ALA A 325 20.83 19.87 -7.03
N SER A 326 20.47 21.11 -7.36
CA SER A 326 20.28 22.18 -6.39
C SER A 326 19.15 21.89 -5.39
N LEU A 327 18.04 21.27 -5.84
CA LEU A 327 16.88 20.96 -5.00
C LEU A 327 17.10 19.74 -4.11
N THR A 328 17.80 18.72 -4.65
CA THR A 328 17.91 17.41 -4.00
C THR A 328 19.23 17.22 -3.25
N GLY A 329 20.23 18.08 -3.48
CA GLY A 329 21.56 17.91 -2.90
C GLY A 329 22.39 16.79 -3.51
N ILE A 330 21.85 16.10 -4.54
CA ILE A 330 22.61 15.09 -5.29
C ILE A 330 23.74 15.77 -6.07
N ASP A 331 24.87 15.09 -6.15
CA ASP A 331 26.06 15.57 -6.88
C ASP A 331 25.72 16.00 -8.31
N GLN A 332 26.21 17.17 -8.70
CA GLN A 332 25.90 17.77 -10.00
C GLN A 332 26.39 16.92 -11.19
N THR A 333 27.52 16.21 -11.04
CA THR A 333 28.02 15.30 -12.07
C THR A 333 27.06 14.14 -12.29
N THR A 334 26.53 13.57 -11.19
CA THR A 334 25.51 12.52 -11.22
C THR A 334 24.23 13.05 -11.85
N SER A 335 23.75 14.23 -11.43
CA SER A 335 22.55 14.83 -12.00
C SER A 335 22.69 15.11 -13.51
N ARG A 336 23.83 15.59 -13.97
CA ARG A 336 24.09 15.79 -15.41
C ARG A 336 24.15 14.49 -16.18
N ARG A 337 24.79 13.45 -15.62
CA ARG A 337 24.82 12.11 -16.23
C ARG A 337 23.41 11.53 -16.44
N LEU A 338 22.48 11.81 -15.54
CA LEU A 338 21.08 11.36 -15.58
C LEU A 338 20.14 12.40 -16.20
N GLY A 339 20.66 13.53 -16.70
CA GLY A 339 19.84 14.59 -17.29
C GLY A 339 18.78 15.17 -16.33
N GLY A 340 19.03 15.12 -15.02
CA GLY A 340 18.07 15.55 -13.99
C GLY A 340 16.86 14.61 -13.82
N ARG A 341 16.90 13.43 -14.44
CA ARG A 341 15.83 12.41 -14.39
C ARG A 341 16.23 11.29 -13.44
N PHE A 342 15.83 11.42 -12.18
CA PHE A 342 16.05 10.38 -11.20
C PHE A 342 14.78 9.54 -11.03
N ASP A 343 14.91 8.23 -11.14
CA ASP A 343 13.92 7.34 -10.57
C ASP A 343 14.12 7.18 -9.05
N ILE A 344 13.20 6.47 -8.41
CA ILE A 344 13.23 6.26 -6.96
C ILE A 344 14.46 5.45 -6.53
N ALA A 345 14.84 4.42 -7.29
CA ALA A 345 15.98 3.57 -6.96
C ALA A 345 17.29 4.34 -7.06
N GLU A 346 17.43 5.15 -8.12
CA GLU A 346 18.60 6.02 -8.31
C GLU A 346 18.72 7.06 -7.19
N PHE A 347 17.61 7.73 -6.82
CA PHE A 347 17.63 8.68 -5.71
C PHE A 347 18.02 8.00 -4.40
N ARG A 348 17.43 6.87 -4.05
CA ARG A 348 17.74 6.12 -2.84
C ARG A 348 19.22 5.77 -2.73
N ARG A 349 19.83 5.41 -3.83
CA ARG A 349 21.23 5.04 -3.89
C ARG A 349 22.17 6.23 -3.85
N GLU A 350 21.89 7.28 -4.63
CA GLU A 350 22.85 8.35 -4.88
C GLU A 350 22.83 9.43 -3.78
N PHE A 351 21.74 9.52 -2.98
CA PHE A 351 21.58 10.59 -2.01
C PHE A 351 22.63 10.55 -0.89
N ASP A 352 22.86 9.41 -0.24
CA ASP A 352 23.84 9.23 0.83
C ASP A 352 24.99 8.28 0.44
N ARG A 353 25.22 8.09 -0.86
CA ARG A 353 26.19 7.13 -1.38
C ARG A 353 27.62 7.36 -0.89
N ARG A 354 28.02 8.62 -0.70
CA ARG A 354 29.37 8.97 -0.22
C ARG A 354 29.63 8.42 1.19
N ASP A 355 28.60 8.23 1.97
CA ASP A 355 28.66 7.68 3.34
C ASP A 355 28.44 6.16 3.36
N GLY A 356 28.42 5.49 2.20
CA GLY A 356 28.14 4.07 2.08
C GLY A 356 26.73 3.69 2.54
N LYS A 357 25.77 4.59 2.39
CA LYS A 357 24.39 4.43 2.84
C LYS A 357 23.39 4.53 1.69
N VAL A 358 22.20 4.01 1.95
CA VAL A 358 21.01 4.14 1.10
C VAL A 358 19.86 4.70 1.92
N THR A 359 18.95 5.44 1.27
CA THR A 359 17.73 5.91 1.90
C THR A 359 16.64 4.85 1.83
N GLY A 360 15.69 4.91 2.77
CA GLY A 360 14.50 4.08 2.76
C GLY A 360 13.56 4.40 1.60
N ARG A 361 12.84 3.38 1.12
CA ARG A 361 11.75 3.54 0.16
C ARG A 361 10.46 3.98 0.86
N TYR A 362 10.18 3.37 2.01
CA TYR A 362 9.00 3.73 2.80
C TYR A 362 9.20 5.04 3.58
N ASP A 363 10.41 5.36 4.01
CA ASP A 363 10.74 6.67 4.59
C ASP A 363 12.15 7.08 4.18
N ALA A 364 12.27 7.98 3.22
CA ALA A 364 13.56 8.41 2.69
C ALA A 364 14.37 9.29 3.65
N SER A 365 13.82 9.68 4.78
CA SER A 365 14.59 10.32 5.87
C SER A 365 15.32 9.31 6.76
N VAL A 366 15.00 8.02 6.62
CA VAL A 366 15.68 6.91 7.28
C VAL A 366 16.77 6.38 6.35
N THR A 367 17.98 6.21 6.88
CA THR A 367 19.13 5.69 6.12
C THR A 367 19.68 4.43 6.76
N GLY A 368 20.24 3.55 5.94
CA GLY A 368 20.94 2.33 6.38
C GLY A 368 22.19 2.11 5.56
N TYR A 369 23.05 1.19 6.01
CA TYR A 369 24.23 0.83 5.26
C TYR A 369 23.86 0.11 3.96
N ASP A 370 24.51 0.49 2.86
CA ASP A 370 24.47 -0.28 1.63
C ASP A 370 25.27 -1.57 1.83
N PRO A 371 24.69 -2.76 1.71
CA PRO A 371 25.45 -4.01 1.85
C PRO A 371 26.47 -4.22 0.71
N PHE A 372 26.31 -3.47 -0.41
CA PHE A 372 27.17 -3.57 -1.59
C PHE A 372 27.55 -2.18 -2.15
N PRO A 373 28.24 -1.33 -1.38
CA PRO A 373 28.45 0.08 -1.73
C PRO A 373 29.26 0.27 -3.01
N ASP A 374 30.10 -0.70 -3.36
CA ASP A 374 30.94 -0.70 -4.58
C ASP A 374 30.24 -1.32 -5.80
N SER A 375 29.04 -1.88 -5.63
CA SER A 375 28.29 -2.48 -6.74
C SER A 375 27.74 -1.41 -7.68
N SER A 376 27.77 -1.70 -8.97
CA SER A 376 27.04 -0.92 -9.99
C SER A 376 25.54 -1.27 -10.02
N PHE A 377 25.14 -2.37 -9.39
CA PHE A 377 23.76 -2.83 -9.33
C PHE A 377 23.08 -2.38 -8.02
N HIS A 378 21.75 -2.18 -8.08
CA HIS A 378 20.92 -1.85 -6.92
C HIS A 378 20.54 -3.14 -6.16
N HIS A 379 21.41 -3.60 -5.26
CA HIS A 379 21.20 -4.78 -4.42
C HIS A 379 21.10 -4.40 -2.94
N PHE A 380 20.22 -3.48 -2.63
CA PHE A 380 20.00 -3.06 -1.26
C PHE A 380 18.53 -3.24 -0.85
N GLY A 381 18.32 -3.62 0.42
CA GLY A 381 17.00 -3.69 1.03
C GLY A 381 16.42 -2.32 1.34
N ASP A 382 15.43 -2.31 2.22
CA ASP A 382 14.79 -1.08 2.66
C ASP A 382 15.06 -0.82 4.14
N PRO A 383 15.99 0.10 4.48
CA PRO A 383 16.29 0.40 5.87
C PRO A 383 15.10 0.95 6.67
N SER A 384 14.06 1.45 6.00
CA SER A 384 12.84 1.95 6.63
C SER A 384 11.73 0.91 6.81
N GLY A 385 11.86 -0.26 6.18
CA GLY A 385 10.85 -1.34 6.21
C GLY A 385 11.37 -2.66 6.76
N ASP A 386 12.50 -3.15 6.23
CA ASP A 386 13.03 -4.49 6.56
C ASP A 386 13.25 -4.73 8.05
N PRO A 387 13.77 -3.75 8.85
CA PRO A 387 13.95 -3.94 10.28
C PRO A 387 12.66 -4.18 11.06
N LEU A 388 11.52 -3.81 10.50
CA LEU A 388 10.22 -3.89 11.16
C LEU A 388 9.52 -5.24 10.96
N VAL A 389 9.93 -6.03 9.97
CA VAL A 389 9.25 -7.28 9.58
C VAL A 389 9.22 -8.28 10.73
N ALA A 390 10.37 -8.59 11.32
CA ALA A 390 10.45 -9.59 12.40
C ALA A 390 9.71 -9.17 13.68
N PRO A 391 9.91 -7.94 14.22
CA PRO A 391 9.16 -7.49 15.41
C PRO A 391 7.65 -7.43 15.18
N LEU A 392 7.18 -6.93 14.02
CA LEU A 392 5.75 -6.87 13.72
C LEU A 392 5.12 -8.25 13.58
N THR A 393 5.80 -9.19 12.90
CA THR A 393 5.33 -10.57 12.77
C THR A 393 5.19 -11.22 14.15
N SER A 394 6.22 -11.14 14.97
CA SER A 394 6.23 -11.71 16.31
C SER A 394 5.14 -11.09 17.20
N ALA A 395 4.99 -9.75 17.15
CA ALA A 395 3.95 -9.06 17.89
C ALA A 395 2.53 -9.43 17.41
N ALA A 396 2.34 -9.60 16.09
CA ALA A 396 1.05 -9.99 15.53
C ALA A 396 0.64 -11.39 15.97
N ILE A 397 1.58 -12.34 15.96
CA ILE A 397 1.36 -13.72 16.41
C ILE A 397 1.08 -13.75 17.92
N ASP A 398 1.91 -13.09 18.73
CA ASP A 398 1.74 -13.04 20.19
C ASP A 398 0.40 -12.42 20.59
N LEU A 399 0.03 -11.30 19.98
CA LEU A 399 -1.26 -10.67 20.24
C LEU A 399 -2.42 -11.61 19.98
N VAL A 400 -2.43 -12.27 18.82
CA VAL A 400 -3.54 -13.11 18.40
C VAL A 400 -3.58 -14.40 19.20
N SER A 401 -2.44 -15.08 19.42
CA SER A 401 -2.37 -16.38 20.08
C SER A 401 -2.53 -16.26 21.60
N ARG A 402 -1.77 -15.37 22.23
CA ARG A 402 -1.71 -15.26 23.69
C ARG A 402 -2.76 -14.31 24.25
N LYS A 403 -2.92 -13.11 23.66
CA LYS A 403 -3.83 -12.09 24.21
C LYS A 403 -5.28 -12.30 23.77
N LEU A 404 -5.50 -12.73 22.52
CA LEU A 404 -6.84 -12.98 21.99
C LEU A 404 -7.24 -14.46 22.01
N ASN A 405 -6.36 -15.34 22.49
CA ASN A 405 -6.62 -16.78 22.63
C ASN A 405 -7.11 -17.45 21.34
N TRP A 406 -6.55 -17.05 20.19
CA TRP A 406 -6.83 -17.63 18.89
C TRP A 406 -5.53 -18.18 18.30
N GLN A 407 -5.46 -19.50 18.10
CA GLN A 407 -4.23 -20.21 17.75
C GLN A 407 -4.40 -20.92 16.39
N PRO A 408 -4.31 -20.17 15.28
CA PRO A 408 -4.33 -20.77 13.96
C PRO A 408 -3.00 -21.48 13.67
N ASP A 409 -3.10 -22.58 12.92
CA ASP A 409 -1.92 -23.27 12.41
C ASP A 409 -1.23 -22.47 11.29
N GLY A 410 0.06 -22.75 11.07
CA GLY A 410 0.85 -22.22 9.96
C GLY A 410 1.52 -20.88 10.25
N SER A 411 2.17 -20.33 9.23
CA SER A 411 2.90 -19.07 9.30
C SER A 411 1.97 -17.86 9.22
N TYR A 412 2.39 -16.76 9.84
CA TYR A 412 1.78 -15.45 9.67
C TYR A 412 2.50 -14.70 8.54
N GLU A 413 1.79 -14.46 7.45
CA GLU A 413 2.33 -13.78 6.26
C GLU A 413 2.16 -12.27 6.39
N LEU A 414 3.13 -11.59 7.06
CA LEU A 414 3.07 -10.14 7.26
C LEU A 414 3.15 -9.38 5.95
N LEU A 415 4.07 -9.82 5.06
CA LEU A 415 4.26 -9.30 3.70
C LEU A 415 4.62 -10.48 2.79
N ASN A 416 3.66 -10.94 2.01
CA ASN A 416 3.80 -12.11 1.15
C ASN A 416 4.18 -11.70 -0.27
N GLY A 417 5.47 -11.70 -0.60
CA GLY A 417 5.97 -11.44 -1.95
C GLY A 417 5.50 -12.46 -3.01
N GLY A 418 5.03 -13.64 -2.59
CA GLY A 418 4.43 -14.62 -3.49
C GLY A 418 3.08 -14.14 -4.05
N VAL A 419 2.30 -13.42 -3.25
CA VAL A 419 1.06 -12.77 -3.70
C VAL A 419 1.38 -11.71 -4.73
N GLU A 420 2.33 -10.80 -4.44
CA GLU A 420 2.71 -9.72 -5.33
C GLU A 420 3.18 -10.23 -6.69
N ARG A 421 4.06 -11.25 -6.70
CA ARG A 421 4.55 -11.86 -7.96
C ARG A 421 3.46 -12.57 -8.77
N ALA A 422 2.44 -13.11 -8.12
CA ALA A 422 1.33 -13.81 -8.78
C ALA A 422 0.15 -12.88 -9.11
N TRP A 423 0.24 -11.61 -8.74
CA TRP A 423 -0.87 -10.67 -8.88
C TRP A 423 -1.16 -10.31 -10.34
N ASP A 424 -2.41 -10.42 -10.72
CA ASP A 424 -2.89 -9.93 -12.01
C ASP A 424 -3.35 -8.46 -11.85
N PHE A 425 -2.51 -7.55 -12.31
CA PHE A 425 -2.79 -6.12 -12.35
C PHE A 425 -3.75 -5.71 -13.49
N GLY A 426 -4.24 -6.68 -14.26
CA GLY A 426 -5.08 -6.49 -15.43
C GLY A 426 -4.27 -6.47 -16.72
N ARG A 427 -4.85 -7.08 -17.77
CA ARG A 427 -4.25 -7.22 -19.11
C ARG A 427 -5.05 -6.45 -20.14
N GLY A 428 -5.48 -5.26 -19.84
CA GLY A 428 -6.29 -4.46 -20.76
C GLY A 428 -5.57 -3.22 -21.26
N LEU A 429 -6.21 -2.50 -22.16
CA LEU A 429 -5.80 -1.16 -22.59
C LEU A 429 -6.08 -0.11 -21.48
N SER A 430 -6.91 -0.45 -20.51
CA SER A 430 -7.22 0.43 -19.38
C SER A 430 -6.10 0.32 -18.34
N PRO A 431 -5.47 1.42 -17.96
CA PRO A 431 -4.46 1.43 -16.91
C PRO A 431 -5.08 1.06 -15.56
N LEU A 432 -4.27 0.48 -14.69
CA LEU A 432 -4.67 0.22 -13.31
C LEU A 432 -4.67 1.55 -12.54
N GLU A 433 -5.87 2.06 -12.28
CA GLU A 433 -6.11 3.28 -11.52
C GLU A 433 -7.42 3.16 -10.73
N SER A 434 -7.69 4.08 -9.83
CA SER A 434 -8.90 4.14 -9.01
C SER A 434 -9.53 5.54 -8.92
N ILE A 435 -8.96 6.51 -9.62
CA ILE A 435 -9.52 7.87 -9.70
C ILE A 435 -10.91 7.86 -10.35
N THR A 436 -11.12 6.96 -11.31
CA THR A 436 -12.43 6.77 -11.95
C THR A 436 -13.46 6.33 -10.92
N GLU A 437 -13.18 5.31 -10.11
CA GLU A 437 -14.10 4.87 -9.06
C GLU A 437 -14.27 5.91 -7.97
N LEU A 438 -13.19 6.59 -7.57
CA LEU A 438 -13.26 7.69 -6.60
C LEU A 438 -14.21 8.80 -7.09
N ARG A 439 -14.10 9.19 -8.35
CA ARG A 439 -15.01 10.14 -9.00
C ARG A 439 -16.46 9.65 -8.96
N GLN A 440 -16.67 8.38 -9.29
CA GLN A 440 -18.00 7.77 -9.35
C GLN A 440 -18.67 7.68 -7.97
N ILE A 441 -17.96 7.27 -6.92
CA ILE A 441 -18.53 7.19 -5.58
C ILE A 441 -18.83 8.56 -4.98
N LEU A 442 -17.99 9.57 -5.26
CA LEU A 442 -18.23 10.95 -4.84
C LEU A 442 -19.44 11.57 -5.59
N ALA A 443 -19.62 11.23 -6.87
CA ALA A 443 -20.78 11.68 -7.63
C ALA A 443 -22.08 10.97 -7.22
N LEU A 444 -22.00 9.67 -6.89
CA LEU A 444 -23.13 8.85 -6.49
C LEU A 444 -23.68 9.24 -5.12
N ASP A 445 -22.79 9.45 -4.15
CA ASP A 445 -23.17 9.76 -2.76
C ASP A 445 -22.66 11.14 -2.36
N THR A 446 -23.57 12.11 -2.28
CA THR A 446 -23.24 13.50 -1.94
C THR A 446 -22.84 13.69 -0.46
N LYS A 447 -23.01 12.68 0.38
CA LYS A 447 -22.65 12.69 1.81
C LYS A 447 -21.37 11.92 2.12
N LEU A 448 -20.84 11.16 1.15
CA LEU A 448 -19.56 10.45 1.30
C LEU A 448 -18.44 11.46 1.56
N ARG A 449 -17.66 11.22 2.59
CA ARG A 449 -16.45 11.99 2.90
C ARG A 449 -15.21 11.15 2.64
N VAL A 450 -14.17 11.78 2.10
CA VAL A 450 -12.89 11.13 1.79
C VAL A 450 -11.76 11.90 2.43
N LEU A 451 -10.88 11.20 3.15
CA LEU A 451 -9.63 11.72 3.67
C LEU A 451 -8.47 11.00 2.97
N VAL A 452 -7.58 11.77 2.36
CA VAL A 452 -6.34 11.26 1.77
C VAL A 452 -5.18 11.82 2.56
N ALA A 453 -4.38 10.95 3.17
CA ALA A 453 -3.26 11.30 4.03
C ALA A 453 -1.96 10.69 3.50
N HIS A 454 -0.89 11.47 3.45
CA HIS A 454 0.43 11.03 2.98
C HIS A 454 1.55 11.41 3.94
N GLY A 455 2.68 10.72 3.81
CA GLY A 455 3.96 11.14 4.36
C GLY A 455 4.76 11.96 3.36
N LEU A 456 5.48 12.97 3.86
CA LEU A 456 6.27 13.88 3.04
C LEU A 456 7.52 13.21 2.43
N PHE A 457 8.04 12.16 3.10
CA PHE A 457 9.27 11.45 2.72
C PHE A 457 8.99 10.06 2.12
N ASP A 458 7.76 9.82 1.68
CA ASP A 458 7.31 8.55 1.12
C ASP A 458 7.74 8.43 -0.35
N LEU A 459 8.63 7.49 -0.65
CA LEU A 459 9.03 7.15 -2.01
C LEU A 459 8.25 5.95 -2.58
N ALA A 460 7.53 5.21 -1.74
CA ALA A 460 6.68 4.12 -2.21
C ALA A 460 5.39 4.66 -2.86
N ALA A 461 4.87 5.79 -2.33
CA ALA A 461 3.70 6.49 -2.87
C ALA A 461 3.90 8.01 -2.69
N PRO A 462 4.68 8.68 -3.56
CA PRO A 462 4.95 10.10 -3.43
C PRO A 462 3.66 10.93 -3.39
N TYR A 463 3.53 11.78 -2.37
CA TYR A 463 2.30 12.51 -2.09
C TYR A 463 1.83 13.41 -3.24
N PHE A 464 2.79 13.91 -4.02
CA PHE A 464 2.50 14.89 -5.07
C PHE A 464 1.81 14.27 -6.28
N GLY A 465 2.05 12.98 -6.57
CA GLY A 465 1.30 12.23 -7.58
C GLY A 465 -0.18 12.18 -7.25
N SER A 466 -0.54 11.75 -6.04
CA SER A 466 -1.93 11.79 -5.58
C SER A 466 -2.52 13.21 -5.63
N LYS A 467 -1.74 14.24 -5.25
CA LYS A 467 -2.19 15.63 -5.32
C LYS A 467 -2.55 16.07 -6.74
N ILE A 468 -1.69 15.74 -7.73
CA ILE A 468 -1.95 16.03 -9.14
C ILE A 468 -3.25 15.38 -9.62
N LEU A 469 -3.45 14.10 -9.28
CA LEU A 469 -4.64 13.35 -9.70
C LEU A 469 -5.93 13.88 -9.04
N LEU A 470 -5.88 14.17 -7.75
CA LEU A 470 -7.03 14.69 -7.00
C LEU A 470 -7.43 16.10 -7.47
N ASP A 471 -6.47 16.92 -7.90
CA ASP A 471 -6.75 18.25 -8.48
C ASP A 471 -7.51 18.21 -9.81
N GLN A 472 -7.57 17.05 -10.47
CA GLN A 472 -8.36 16.84 -11.69
C GLN A 472 -9.83 16.49 -11.39
N LEU A 473 -10.20 16.31 -10.14
CA LEU A 473 -11.58 16.02 -9.77
C LEU A 473 -12.43 17.29 -9.80
N PRO A 474 -13.68 17.23 -10.32
CA PRO A 474 -14.58 18.38 -10.34
C PRO A 474 -14.90 18.89 -8.92
N GLN A 475 -14.73 20.18 -8.69
CA GLN A 475 -15.02 20.83 -7.41
C GLN A 475 -16.49 20.73 -6.99
N THR A 476 -17.40 20.51 -7.92
CA THR A 476 -18.85 20.35 -7.67
C THR A 476 -19.17 19.19 -6.72
N PHE A 477 -18.32 18.16 -6.68
CA PHE A 477 -18.53 17.01 -5.79
C PHE A 477 -17.27 16.55 -5.04
N ALA A 478 -16.13 17.13 -5.37
CA ALA A 478 -14.86 16.92 -4.65
C ALA A 478 -14.43 18.20 -3.91
N SER A 479 -15.39 18.87 -3.26
CA SER A 479 -15.12 20.08 -2.48
C SER A 479 -14.25 19.77 -1.25
N PRO A 480 -13.54 20.76 -0.67
CA PRO A 480 -12.67 20.55 0.48
C PRO A 480 -13.38 19.95 1.71
N GLU A 481 -14.68 20.15 1.85
CA GLU A 481 -15.49 19.56 2.93
C GLU A 481 -15.73 18.07 2.72
N ARG A 482 -15.64 17.59 1.48
CA ARG A 482 -15.92 16.20 1.10
C ARG A 482 -14.65 15.40 0.81
N LEU A 483 -13.63 16.06 0.26
CA LEU A 483 -12.34 15.46 -0.07
C LEU A 483 -11.23 16.28 0.58
N LYS A 484 -10.68 15.78 1.68
CA LYS A 484 -9.57 16.41 2.38
C LYS A 484 -8.26 15.73 2.03
N PHE A 485 -7.22 16.51 1.72
CA PHE A 485 -5.87 16.04 1.43
C PHE A 485 -4.90 16.62 2.46
N VAL A 486 -4.17 15.75 3.17
CA VAL A 486 -3.21 16.14 4.21
C VAL A 486 -1.87 15.43 4.02
N VAL A 487 -0.78 16.10 4.37
CA VAL A 487 0.58 15.54 4.30
C VAL A 487 1.29 15.81 5.63
N TYR A 488 1.86 14.77 6.20
CA TYR A 488 2.56 14.80 7.47
C TYR A 488 4.07 14.61 7.31
N PRO A 489 4.91 15.17 8.20
CA PRO A 489 6.30 14.74 8.30
C PRO A 489 6.37 13.25 8.60
N GLY A 490 7.08 12.49 7.78
CA GLY A 490 7.20 11.03 7.84
C GLY A 490 7.15 10.40 6.46
N GLY A 491 7.38 9.10 6.41
CA GLY A 491 7.32 8.30 5.18
C GLY A 491 5.96 7.66 4.94
N HIS A 492 5.95 6.50 4.29
CA HIS A 492 4.75 5.72 3.96
C HIS A 492 3.90 5.40 5.20
N MET A 493 4.57 5.02 6.27
CA MET A 493 3.99 4.85 7.60
C MET A 493 4.23 6.12 8.45
N PHE A 494 3.79 7.30 7.96
CA PHE A 494 3.98 8.58 8.65
C PHE A 494 3.49 8.55 10.10
N TYR A 495 2.52 7.70 10.38
CA TYR A 495 1.98 7.46 11.71
C TYR A 495 2.96 6.75 12.68
N SER A 496 4.12 6.30 12.21
CA SER A 496 5.24 5.87 13.08
C SER A 496 5.73 7.02 13.98
N ARG A 497 5.50 8.27 13.55
CA ARG A 497 5.85 9.47 14.29
C ARG A 497 4.69 9.93 15.16
N ASP A 498 4.93 10.13 16.46
CA ASP A 498 3.89 10.42 17.45
C ASP A 498 3.05 11.64 17.09
N ALA A 499 3.68 12.74 16.67
CA ALA A 499 2.98 13.97 16.30
C ALA A 499 2.08 13.77 15.07
N ALA A 500 2.58 13.08 14.03
CA ALA A 500 1.82 12.79 12.82
C ALA A 500 0.64 11.85 13.11
N ARG A 501 0.85 10.79 13.92
CA ARG A 501 -0.20 9.85 14.33
C ARG A 501 -1.31 10.54 15.11
N LYS A 502 -0.95 11.41 16.07
CA LYS A 502 -1.91 12.19 16.86
C LYS A 502 -2.73 13.15 15.98
N ALA A 503 -2.07 13.86 15.07
CA ALA A 503 -2.74 14.77 14.14
C ALA A 503 -3.64 14.00 13.17
N PHE A 504 -3.19 12.87 12.62
CA PHE A 504 -3.99 12.03 11.74
C PHE A 504 -5.22 11.46 12.44
N ARG A 505 -5.09 10.98 13.70
CA ARG A 505 -6.23 10.54 14.49
C ARG A 505 -7.30 11.64 14.61
N ALA A 506 -6.90 12.87 14.87
CA ALA A 506 -7.82 14.01 14.98
C ALA A 506 -8.58 14.28 13.66
N GLU A 507 -7.89 14.17 12.51
CA GLU A 507 -8.52 14.30 11.19
C GLU A 507 -9.54 13.19 10.92
N VAL A 508 -9.23 11.95 11.27
CA VAL A 508 -10.16 10.83 11.12
C VAL A 508 -11.37 10.98 12.04
N GLU A 509 -11.16 11.39 13.28
CA GLU A 509 -12.27 11.66 14.22
C GLU A 509 -13.17 12.78 13.70
N ALA A 510 -12.61 13.85 13.14
CA ALA A 510 -13.36 14.95 12.53
C ALA A 510 -14.16 14.51 11.29
N LEU A 511 -13.61 13.61 10.48
CA LEU A 511 -14.32 13.04 9.32
C LEU A 511 -15.55 12.21 9.76
N MET A 512 -15.50 11.56 10.93
CA MET A 512 -16.56 10.69 11.42
C MET A 512 -17.69 11.43 12.15
N LYS A 513 -17.44 12.66 12.57
CA LYS A 513 -18.44 13.60 13.14
C LYS A 513 -19.22 14.30 12.01
#